data_1ddb9dd4048de09c7ba4fec73777d826
#
_entry.id   1ddb9dd4048de09c7ba4fec73777d826
#
_cell.length_a   1.000
_cell.length_b   1.000
_cell.length_c   1.000
_cell.angle_alpha   90.00
_cell.angle_beta   90.00
_cell.angle_gamma   90.00
#
_symmetry.space_group_name_H-M   'P 1'
#
loop_
_entity.id
_entity.type
_entity.pdbx_description
1 polymer ?
#
loop_
_entity_poly.entity_id
_entity_poly.type
_entity_poly.pdbx_seq_one_letter_code
_entity_poly.pdbx_strand_id
1 'polypeptide(L)'
;MNDSQMGERGLRHLLSLENIPKEIVIDILDRAEEFLSAASGGAKKVPVLRGKTIFNLFFENSTRTRTTFEIAAKRLSADVVNLNVSTSSQSKGESLLDMVNNLVAMQADMFVVRHSQSGAAHLIAKHVPSGVHVINAGDGRHSHPTQGLLDAFSIRQYKNSFDGLRVAIVGDVLHSRVARSQIHVLKTLGVDDIRVCGPRTLVPETVSGLGVTVFHEIEKALLGVDVIMMLRLQHERMSGTLLPSPQDFFRGYGLTEERLLLADNDVIVMHPGPINRGVEIASSVADGPRSIILPQVTYGIAVRMSVMAVLLGNSL
;
A
#
# COMPACT_ATOMS: atom_id res chain seq x y z
N MET A 1 -4.96 -17.26 11.83
CA MET A 1 -3.89 -17.28 10.82
C MET A 1 -4.53 -17.27 9.45
N ASN A 2 -4.03 -16.45 8.57
CA ASN A 2 -4.56 -16.40 7.18
C ASN A 2 -3.88 -17.53 6.38
N ASP A 3 -4.31 -18.79 6.59
CA ASP A 3 -3.72 -20.00 5.99
C ASP A 3 -3.58 -19.93 4.46
N SER A 4 -4.35 -19.05 3.81
CA SER A 4 -4.30 -18.89 2.36
C SER A 4 -3.10 -18.09 1.83
N GLN A 5 -2.37 -17.35 2.68
CA GLN A 5 -1.19 -16.58 2.23
C GLN A 5 0.10 -17.38 2.27
N MET A 6 0.21 -18.33 3.20
CA MET A 6 1.41 -19.14 3.37
C MET A 6 1.31 -20.44 2.57
N GLY A 7 2.42 -20.85 1.98
CA GLY A 7 2.58 -22.15 1.35
C GLY A 7 3.68 -22.94 2.07
N GLU A 8 3.92 -24.17 1.63
CA GLU A 8 4.93 -25.05 2.22
C GLU A 8 6.36 -24.47 2.19
N ARG A 9 6.64 -23.56 1.26
CA ARG A 9 7.97 -22.96 1.02
C ARG A 9 8.05 -21.46 1.38
N GLY A 10 7.10 -20.91 2.14
CA GLY A 10 7.06 -19.51 2.50
C GLY A 10 5.82 -18.78 1.98
N LEU A 11 5.94 -17.50 1.64
CA LEU A 11 4.82 -16.69 1.17
C LEU A 11 4.33 -17.16 -0.21
N ARG A 12 3.09 -17.62 -0.31
CA ARG A 12 2.45 -18.04 -1.56
C ARG A 12 1.68 -16.90 -2.22
N HIS A 13 0.96 -16.12 -1.44
CA HIS A 13 0.18 -14.97 -1.88
C HIS A 13 0.45 -13.77 -0.99
N LEU A 14 0.36 -12.56 -1.51
CA LEU A 14 0.39 -11.34 -0.70
C LEU A 14 -0.99 -10.70 -0.69
N LEU A 15 -1.83 -11.04 0.29
CA LEU A 15 -3.23 -10.62 0.38
C LEU A 15 -3.44 -9.50 1.40
N SER A 16 -2.74 -9.55 2.53
CA SER A 16 -2.73 -8.53 3.57
C SER A 16 -1.39 -8.53 4.32
N LEU A 17 -1.15 -7.52 5.16
CA LEU A 17 0.00 -7.45 6.07
C LEU A 17 -0.37 -7.84 7.50
N GLU A 18 -1.62 -8.24 7.71
CA GLU A 18 -2.07 -8.72 9.01
C GLU A 18 -1.44 -10.09 9.30
N ASN A 19 -0.75 -10.18 10.45
CA ASN A 19 -0.06 -11.39 10.92
C ASN A 19 0.99 -11.96 9.95
N ILE A 20 1.57 -11.13 9.08
CA ILE A 20 2.71 -11.53 8.25
C ILE A 20 3.96 -11.63 9.13
N PRO A 21 4.79 -12.69 9.01
CA PRO A 21 6.04 -12.82 9.75
C PRO A 21 7.00 -11.65 9.46
N LYS A 22 7.67 -11.16 10.52
CA LYS A 22 8.63 -10.04 10.43
C LYS A 22 9.76 -10.35 9.44
N GLU A 23 10.22 -11.59 9.43
CA GLU A 23 11.31 -12.06 8.56
C GLU A 23 10.95 -11.93 7.08
N ILE A 24 9.69 -12.21 6.71
CA ILE A 24 9.20 -12.04 5.33
C ILE A 24 9.16 -10.56 4.95
N VAL A 25 8.71 -9.69 5.88
CA VAL A 25 8.71 -8.25 5.63
C VAL A 25 10.14 -7.76 5.41
N ILE A 26 11.07 -8.15 6.27
CA ILE A 26 12.48 -7.76 6.15
C ILE A 26 13.09 -8.25 4.84
N ASP A 27 12.88 -9.53 4.45
CA ASP A 27 13.36 -10.07 3.17
C ASP A 27 12.85 -9.25 1.98
N ILE A 28 11.55 -8.89 2.00
CA ILE A 28 10.97 -8.03 0.95
C ILE A 28 11.64 -6.65 0.91
N LEU A 29 11.87 -6.03 2.07
CA LEU A 29 12.50 -4.70 2.13
C LEU A 29 13.97 -4.77 1.68
N ASP A 30 14.73 -5.80 2.05
CA ASP A 30 16.13 -5.96 1.67
C ASP A 30 16.29 -6.18 0.16
N ARG A 31 15.48 -7.05 -0.43
CA ARG A 31 15.46 -7.23 -1.89
C ARG A 31 15.01 -5.96 -2.65
N ALA A 32 14.11 -5.17 -2.05
CA ALA A 32 13.73 -3.88 -2.64
C ALA A 32 14.92 -2.91 -2.70
N GLU A 33 15.79 -2.93 -1.67
CA GLU A 33 17.03 -2.16 -1.64
C GLU A 33 18.00 -2.60 -2.73
N GLU A 34 18.16 -3.92 -2.93
CA GLU A 34 18.99 -4.46 -4.01
C GLU A 34 18.50 -4.00 -5.39
N PHE A 35 17.17 -4.07 -5.64
CA PHE A 35 16.60 -3.61 -6.90
C PHE A 35 16.73 -2.10 -7.10
N LEU A 36 16.59 -1.31 -6.04
CA LEU A 36 16.78 0.15 -6.09
C LEU A 36 18.24 0.49 -6.43
N SER A 37 19.20 -0.15 -5.78
CA SER A 37 20.62 0.02 -5.99
C SER A 37 21.05 -0.41 -7.40
N ALA A 38 20.57 -1.55 -7.89
CA ALA A 38 20.83 -2.02 -9.24
C ALA A 38 20.31 -1.03 -10.31
N ALA A 39 19.12 -0.46 -10.08
CA ALA A 39 18.54 0.53 -10.99
C ALA A 39 19.36 1.83 -11.04
N SER A 40 19.90 2.26 -9.91
CA SER A 40 20.80 3.43 -9.81
C SER A 40 22.15 3.17 -10.50
N GLY A 41 22.64 1.93 -10.47
CA GLY A 41 23.84 1.47 -11.19
C GLY A 41 23.62 1.22 -12.69
N GLY A 42 22.44 1.54 -13.25
CA GLY A 42 22.11 1.40 -14.68
C GLY A 42 21.41 0.09 -15.06
N ALA A 43 21.40 -0.93 -14.22
CA ALA A 43 20.74 -2.21 -14.48
C ALA A 43 19.23 -2.15 -14.18
N LYS A 44 18.49 -1.45 -15.04
CA LYS A 44 17.03 -1.29 -14.84
C LYS A 44 16.22 -2.56 -15.12
N LYS A 45 16.80 -3.57 -15.77
CA LYS A 45 16.12 -4.81 -16.13
C LYS A 45 16.96 -6.02 -15.73
N VAL A 46 16.32 -6.96 -15.04
CA VAL A 46 16.92 -8.21 -14.54
C VAL A 46 16.06 -9.42 -14.95
N PRO A 47 16.64 -10.59 -15.23
CA PRO A 47 15.91 -11.74 -15.80
C PRO A 47 15.25 -12.64 -14.74
N VAL A 48 14.93 -12.12 -13.55
CA VAL A 48 14.43 -12.92 -12.41
C VAL A 48 13.11 -13.66 -12.73
N LEU A 49 12.23 -13.04 -13.53
CA LEU A 49 10.92 -13.63 -13.88
C LEU A 49 10.79 -13.87 -15.39
N ARG A 50 11.90 -14.19 -16.07
CA ARG A 50 11.87 -14.52 -17.50
C ARG A 50 10.97 -15.73 -17.77
N GLY A 51 10.05 -15.60 -18.73
CA GLY A 51 9.10 -16.64 -19.09
C GLY A 51 7.90 -16.79 -18.16
N LYS A 52 7.77 -15.89 -17.15
CA LYS A 52 6.58 -15.82 -16.30
C LYS A 52 5.56 -14.85 -16.86
N THR A 53 4.27 -15.22 -16.80
CA THR A 53 3.14 -14.41 -17.27
C THR A 53 2.36 -13.82 -16.10
N ILE A 54 2.27 -12.50 -16.04
CA ILE A 54 1.60 -11.75 -14.98
C ILE A 54 0.39 -11.02 -15.55
N PHE A 55 -0.80 -11.28 -14.98
CA PHE A 55 -2.02 -10.56 -15.33
C PHE A 55 -2.36 -9.49 -14.30
N ASN A 56 -2.45 -8.24 -14.73
CA ASN A 56 -2.95 -7.12 -13.94
C ASN A 56 -4.47 -7.02 -14.10
N LEU A 57 -5.22 -7.43 -13.08
CA LEU A 57 -6.69 -7.45 -13.05
C LEU A 57 -7.20 -6.25 -12.25
N PHE A 58 -7.52 -5.16 -12.93
CA PHE A 58 -7.97 -3.93 -12.30
C PHE A 58 -9.45 -3.69 -12.56
N PHE A 59 -10.27 -3.89 -11.52
CA PHE A 59 -11.73 -3.69 -11.53
C PHE A 59 -12.14 -2.27 -11.09
N GLU A 60 -11.19 -1.47 -10.61
CA GLU A 60 -11.36 -0.05 -10.32
C GLU A 60 -10.21 0.77 -10.94
N ASN A 61 -10.49 2.03 -11.23
CA ASN A 61 -9.50 2.92 -11.83
C ASN A 61 -8.29 3.14 -10.92
N SER A 62 -7.10 2.88 -11.44
CA SER A 62 -5.85 3.15 -10.75
C SER A 62 -4.68 3.24 -11.72
N THR A 63 -4.43 4.44 -12.24
CA THR A 63 -3.32 4.66 -13.18
C THR A 63 -1.98 4.36 -12.53
N ARG A 64 -1.69 4.98 -11.39
CA ARG A 64 -0.39 4.86 -10.72
C ARG A 64 -0.07 3.43 -10.30
N THR A 65 -0.96 2.75 -9.59
CA THR A 65 -0.72 1.37 -9.11
C THR A 65 -0.54 0.41 -10.28
N ARG A 66 -1.41 0.46 -11.29
CA ARG A 66 -1.29 -0.38 -12.49
C ARG A 66 0.04 -0.17 -13.21
N THR A 67 0.38 1.09 -13.50
CA THR A 67 1.62 1.44 -14.21
C THR A 67 2.86 0.99 -13.44
N THR A 68 2.88 1.14 -12.11
CA THR A 68 4.05 0.72 -11.31
C THR A 68 4.17 -0.79 -11.23
N PHE A 69 3.08 -1.58 -11.19
CA PHE A 69 3.13 -3.03 -11.32
C PHE A 69 3.59 -3.47 -12.70
N GLU A 70 3.10 -2.82 -13.76
CA GLU A 70 3.54 -3.10 -15.13
C GLU A 70 5.05 -2.85 -15.30
N ILE A 71 5.55 -1.70 -14.82
CA ILE A 71 6.98 -1.38 -14.88
C ILE A 71 7.79 -2.40 -14.07
N ALA A 72 7.35 -2.75 -12.85
CA ALA A 72 8.04 -3.72 -12.00
C ALA A 72 8.17 -5.08 -12.69
N ALA A 73 7.08 -5.63 -13.23
CA ALA A 73 7.08 -6.90 -13.92
C ALA A 73 7.97 -6.90 -15.17
N LYS A 74 7.90 -5.84 -16.00
CA LYS A 74 8.77 -5.68 -17.18
C LYS A 74 10.25 -5.55 -16.80
N ARG A 75 10.57 -4.92 -15.66
CA ARG A 75 11.95 -4.85 -15.15
C ARG A 75 12.46 -6.21 -14.67
N LEU A 76 11.60 -7.08 -14.20
CA LEU A 76 11.92 -8.47 -13.85
C LEU A 76 11.94 -9.41 -15.07
N SER A 77 11.72 -8.90 -16.28
CA SER A 77 11.65 -9.66 -17.55
C SER A 77 10.45 -10.59 -17.67
N ALA A 78 9.37 -10.35 -16.91
CA ALA A 78 8.10 -11.06 -17.07
C ALA A 78 7.29 -10.53 -18.26
N ASP A 79 6.42 -11.38 -18.81
CA ASP A 79 5.37 -10.99 -19.74
C ASP A 79 4.18 -10.43 -18.95
N VAL A 80 3.68 -9.26 -19.35
CA VAL A 80 2.62 -8.56 -18.63
C VAL A 80 1.41 -8.32 -19.50
N VAL A 81 0.26 -8.74 -19.01
CA VAL A 81 -1.04 -8.50 -19.63
C VAL A 81 -1.88 -7.61 -18.72
N ASN A 82 -2.25 -6.43 -19.19
CA ASN A 82 -3.16 -5.54 -18.46
C ASN A 82 -4.59 -5.74 -18.96
N LEU A 83 -5.47 -6.20 -18.06
CA LEU A 83 -6.90 -6.34 -18.34
C LEU A 83 -7.68 -5.23 -17.64
N ASN A 84 -8.41 -4.46 -18.45
CA ASN A 84 -9.38 -3.49 -17.93
C ASN A 84 -10.76 -4.17 -17.86
N VAL A 85 -11.03 -4.81 -16.71
CA VAL A 85 -12.19 -5.71 -16.55
C VAL A 85 -13.51 -4.94 -16.46
N SER A 86 -13.49 -3.64 -16.10
CA SER A 86 -14.69 -2.81 -15.97
C SER A 86 -15.47 -2.66 -17.29
N THR A 87 -14.86 -2.96 -18.44
CA THR A 87 -15.47 -2.73 -19.76
C THR A 87 -15.69 -4.00 -20.59
N SER A 88 -15.12 -5.16 -20.27
CA SER A 88 -15.05 -6.26 -21.23
C SER A 88 -15.83 -7.53 -20.87
N SER A 89 -15.82 -8.04 -19.65
CA SER A 89 -16.37 -9.37 -19.31
C SER A 89 -17.65 -9.32 -18.48
N GLN A 90 -17.82 -8.37 -17.56
CA GLN A 90 -19.05 -8.25 -16.77
C GLN A 90 -20.28 -7.92 -17.62
N SER A 91 -20.10 -7.31 -18.80
CA SER A 91 -21.20 -7.03 -19.76
C SER A 91 -21.78 -8.31 -20.38
N LYS A 92 -21.10 -9.45 -20.28
CA LYS A 92 -21.53 -10.75 -20.86
C LYS A 92 -22.01 -11.77 -19.83
N GLY A 93 -22.08 -11.40 -18.53
CA GLY A 93 -22.55 -12.30 -17.47
C GLY A 93 -21.53 -13.32 -16.98
N GLU A 94 -20.23 -13.20 -17.35
CA GLU A 94 -19.17 -14.08 -16.88
C GLU A 94 -18.86 -13.79 -15.40
N SER A 95 -18.74 -14.82 -14.57
CA SER A 95 -18.36 -14.67 -13.18
C SER A 95 -16.86 -14.35 -13.02
N LEU A 96 -16.49 -13.76 -11.87
CA LEU A 96 -15.08 -13.49 -11.53
C LEU A 96 -14.22 -14.77 -11.61
N LEU A 97 -14.75 -15.89 -11.13
CA LEU A 97 -14.01 -17.14 -11.09
C LEU A 97 -13.89 -17.81 -12.47
N ASP A 98 -14.91 -17.69 -13.32
CA ASP A 98 -14.83 -18.19 -14.71
C ASP A 98 -13.75 -17.44 -15.50
N MET A 99 -13.71 -16.10 -15.35
CA MET A 99 -12.65 -15.27 -15.92
C MET A 99 -11.27 -15.72 -15.44
N VAL A 100 -11.09 -15.93 -14.13
CA VAL A 100 -9.82 -16.39 -13.56
C VAL A 100 -9.44 -17.77 -14.11
N ASN A 101 -10.39 -18.71 -14.24
CA ASN A 101 -10.15 -20.03 -14.84
C ASN A 101 -9.65 -19.93 -16.29
N ASN A 102 -10.25 -19.06 -17.09
CA ASN A 102 -9.81 -18.83 -18.47
C ASN A 102 -8.36 -18.31 -18.50
N LEU A 103 -8.00 -17.40 -17.60
CA LEU A 103 -6.64 -16.85 -17.54
C LEU A 103 -5.63 -17.88 -17.00
N VAL A 104 -6.02 -18.75 -16.07
CA VAL A 104 -5.20 -19.88 -15.62
C VAL A 104 -4.94 -20.85 -16.79
N ALA A 105 -5.95 -21.13 -17.62
CA ALA A 105 -5.80 -21.94 -18.82
C ALA A 105 -4.86 -21.29 -19.88
N MET A 106 -4.71 -19.96 -19.85
CA MET A 106 -3.72 -19.20 -20.63
C MET A 106 -2.33 -19.17 -19.98
N GLN A 107 -2.07 -20.05 -18.99
CA GLN A 107 -0.80 -20.19 -18.30
C GLN A 107 -0.37 -18.96 -17.47
N ALA A 108 -1.32 -18.37 -16.73
CA ALA A 108 -1.00 -17.33 -15.77
C ALA A 108 -0.14 -17.88 -14.63
N ASP A 109 0.98 -17.22 -14.32
CA ASP A 109 1.79 -17.51 -13.13
C ASP A 109 1.39 -16.61 -11.94
N MET A 110 0.89 -15.40 -12.20
CA MET A 110 0.52 -14.45 -11.16
C MET A 110 -0.65 -13.54 -11.56
N PHE A 111 -1.52 -13.27 -10.59
CA PHE A 111 -2.56 -12.24 -10.68
C PHE A 111 -2.25 -11.09 -9.73
N VAL A 112 -2.23 -9.87 -10.26
CA VAL A 112 -2.24 -8.62 -9.48
C VAL A 112 -3.66 -8.08 -9.49
N VAL A 113 -4.34 -8.17 -8.36
CA VAL A 113 -5.79 -7.94 -8.27
C VAL A 113 -6.08 -6.62 -7.54
N ARG A 114 -6.83 -5.72 -8.18
CA ARG A 114 -7.39 -4.54 -7.55
C ARG A 114 -8.91 -4.51 -7.73
N HIS A 115 -9.65 -4.46 -6.61
CA HIS A 115 -11.11 -4.59 -6.63
C HIS A 115 -11.79 -3.61 -5.66
N SER A 116 -13.01 -3.18 -5.99
CA SER A 116 -13.82 -2.31 -5.12
C SER A 116 -14.40 -3.03 -3.90
N GLN A 117 -14.53 -4.35 -3.96
CA GLN A 117 -15.04 -5.16 -2.85
C GLN A 117 -13.88 -5.78 -2.05
N SER A 118 -13.98 -5.70 -0.72
CA SER A 118 -13.08 -6.37 0.21
C SER A 118 -13.17 -7.89 0.08
N GLY A 119 -12.04 -8.57 0.12
CA GLY A 119 -11.96 -10.04 0.05
C GLY A 119 -11.86 -10.61 -1.38
N ALA A 120 -12.01 -9.82 -2.43
CA ALA A 120 -11.94 -10.34 -3.81
C ALA A 120 -10.60 -11.02 -4.12
N ALA A 121 -9.47 -10.46 -3.69
CA ALA A 121 -8.16 -11.08 -3.85
C ALA A 121 -8.05 -12.42 -3.08
N HIS A 122 -8.65 -12.50 -1.89
CA HIS A 122 -8.71 -13.74 -1.10
C HIS A 122 -9.55 -14.83 -1.79
N LEU A 123 -10.68 -14.44 -2.38
CA LEU A 123 -11.52 -15.36 -3.14
C LEU A 123 -10.74 -15.98 -4.31
N ILE A 124 -10.03 -15.15 -5.08
CA ILE A 124 -9.19 -15.62 -6.18
C ILE A 124 -8.06 -16.51 -5.66
N ALA A 125 -7.37 -16.13 -4.60
CA ALA A 125 -6.26 -16.89 -4.02
C ALA A 125 -6.66 -18.28 -3.55
N LYS A 126 -7.88 -18.44 -3.03
CA LYS A 126 -8.44 -19.75 -2.65
C LYS A 126 -8.80 -20.64 -3.85
N HIS A 127 -9.03 -20.02 -5.00
CA HIS A 127 -9.52 -20.72 -6.19
C HIS A 127 -8.40 -21.13 -7.16
N VAL A 128 -7.30 -20.38 -7.22
CA VAL A 128 -6.22 -20.68 -8.16
C VAL A 128 -5.39 -21.91 -7.74
N PRO A 129 -4.84 -22.68 -8.72
CA PRO A 129 -3.99 -23.83 -8.46
C PRO A 129 -2.68 -23.43 -7.75
N SER A 130 -1.98 -24.43 -7.18
CA SER A 130 -0.79 -24.24 -6.34
C SER A 130 0.35 -23.45 -7.01
N GLY A 131 0.49 -23.54 -8.32
CA GLY A 131 1.53 -22.83 -9.10
C GLY A 131 1.20 -21.39 -9.46
N VAL A 132 0.00 -20.89 -9.08
CA VAL A 132 -0.43 -19.52 -9.39
C VAL A 132 -0.44 -18.67 -8.12
N HIS A 133 0.13 -17.47 -8.21
CA HIS A 133 0.28 -16.54 -7.11
C HIS A 133 -0.66 -15.34 -7.24
N VAL A 134 -1.07 -14.74 -6.10
CA VAL A 134 -1.96 -13.59 -6.08
C VAL A 134 -1.37 -12.46 -5.24
N ILE A 135 -1.34 -11.26 -5.81
CA ILE A 135 -1.01 -10.02 -5.10
C ILE A 135 -2.26 -9.15 -5.02
N ASN A 136 -2.63 -8.76 -3.81
CA ASN A 136 -3.66 -7.75 -3.57
C ASN A 136 -3.10 -6.35 -3.83
N ALA A 137 -3.52 -5.71 -4.92
CA ALA A 137 -3.16 -4.32 -5.27
C ALA A 137 -4.18 -3.28 -4.72
N GLY A 138 -5.00 -3.72 -3.77
CA GLY A 138 -6.01 -2.93 -3.06
C GLY A 138 -7.42 -3.46 -3.24
N ASP A 139 -8.06 -3.88 -2.15
CA ASP A 139 -9.42 -4.39 -2.13
C ASP A 139 -10.31 -3.61 -1.15
N GLY A 140 -11.37 -3.01 -1.65
CA GLY A 140 -12.36 -2.26 -0.87
C GLY A 140 -11.73 -1.30 0.14
N ARG A 141 -12.11 -1.45 1.42
CA ARG A 141 -11.53 -0.75 2.58
C ARG A 141 -10.57 -1.63 3.38
N HIS A 142 -10.30 -2.86 2.91
CA HIS A 142 -9.66 -3.91 3.67
C HIS A 142 -8.13 -3.77 3.66
N SER A 143 -7.46 -3.94 2.51
CA SER A 143 -6.00 -4.01 2.48
C SER A 143 -5.40 -3.48 1.17
N HIS A 144 -4.17 -2.95 1.27
CA HIS A 144 -3.29 -2.61 0.15
C HIS A 144 -1.84 -2.95 0.56
N PRO A 145 -1.49 -4.24 0.65
CA PRO A 145 -0.25 -4.69 1.28
C PRO A 145 1.01 -4.10 0.63
N THR A 146 1.05 -4.00 -0.69
CA THR A 146 2.23 -3.41 -1.37
C THR A 146 2.38 -1.91 -1.13
N GLN A 147 1.32 -1.21 -0.72
CA GLN A 147 1.44 0.19 -0.27
C GLN A 147 2.00 0.26 1.16
N GLY A 148 1.53 -0.59 2.07
CA GLY A 148 2.10 -0.66 3.42
C GLY A 148 3.60 -1.01 3.40
N LEU A 149 4.01 -1.98 2.57
CA LEU A 149 5.43 -2.31 2.37
C LEU A 149 6.23 -1.15 1.77
N LEU A 150 5.66 -0.44 0.80
CA LEU A 150 6.26 0.76 0.23
C LEU A 150 6.45 1.86 1.28
N ASP A 151 5.46 2.07 2.13
CA ASP A 151 5.53 3.07 3.19
C ASP A 151 6.61 2.69 4.20
N ALA A 152 6.66 1.41 4.62
CA ALA A 152 7.72 0.90 5.50
C ALA A 152 9.12 1.03 4.86
N PHE A 153 9.26 0.66 3.58
CA PHE A 153 10.52 0.83 2.85
C PHE A 153 10.95 2.31 2.81
N SER A 154 10.00 3.21 2.53
CA SER A 154 10.28 4.65 2.50
C SER A 154 10.74 5.18 3.86
N ILE A 155 10.11 4.75 4.95
CA ILE A 155 10.53 5.10 6.31
C ILE A 155 11.97 4.60 6.54
N ARG A 156 12.29 3.35 6.19
CA ARG A 156 13.62 2.78 6.36
C ARG A 156 14.72 3.56 5.62
N GLN A 157 14.42 4.10 4.43
CA GLN A 157 15.36 4.91 3.65
C GLN A 157 15.76 6.23 4.33
N TYR A 158 14.93 6.76 5.21
CA TYR A 158 15.16 8.04 5.87
C TYR A 158 15.45 7.93 7.37
N LYS A 159 14.96 6.87 8.02
CA LYS A 159 15.09 6.69 9.47
C LYS A 159 16.01 5.55 9.88
N ASN A 160 16.47 4.73 8.94
CA ASN A 160 17.37 3.58 9.12
C ASN A 160 16.84 2.45 10.04
N SER A 161 16.13 2.77 11.12
CA SER A 161 15.53 1.82 12.07
C SER A 161 14.04 2.12 12.28
N PHE A 162 13.31 1.12 12.74
CA PHE A 162 11.92 1.28 13.21
C PHE A 162 11.83 1.41 14.74
N ASP A 163 12.93 1.12 15.43
CA ASP A 163 12.96 1.13 16.90
C ASP A 163 12.79 2.55 17.44
N GLY A 164 11.83 2.72 18.35
CA GLY A 164 11.52 3.98 19.00
C GLY A 164 10.85 5.04 18.11
N LEU A 165 10.50 4.70 16.86
CA LEU A 165 9.79 5.65 15.98
C LEU A 165 8.38 5.97 16.48
N ARG A 166 8.00 7.22 16.34
CA ARG A 166 6.66 7.75 16.60
C ARG A 166 6.04 8.14 15.27
N VAL A 167 4.94 7.50 14.91
CA VAL A 167 4.29 7.66 13.60
C VAL A 167 2.89 8.20 13.77
N ALA A 168 2.57 9.32 13.11
CA ALA A 168 1.21 9.86 13.04
C ALA A 168 0.59 9.60 11.66
N ILE A 169 -0.61 9.00 11.66
CA ILE A 169 -1.44 8.77 10.46
C ILE A 169 -2.66 9.69 10.57
N VAL A 170 -2.76 10.69 9.71
CA VAL A 170 -3.75 11.76 9.82
C VAL A 170 -4.71 11.75 8.64
N GLY A 171 -6.00 11.74 8.92
CA GLY A 171 -7.07 11.88 7.91
C GLY A 171 -8.16 10.83 8.02
N ASP A 172 -8.64 10.33 6.88
CA ASP A 172 -9.71 9.32 6.81
C ASP A 172 -9.16 7.90 7.06
N VAL A 173 -9.05 7.49 8.30
CA VAL A 173 -8.56 6.17 8.69
C VAL A 173 -9.63 5.10 8.48
N LEU A 174 -10.90 5.41 8.75
CA LEU A 174 -12.02 4.46 8.69
C LEU A 174 -12.18 3.82 7.29
N HIS A 175 -12.04 4.62 6.23
CA HIS A 175 -12.22 4.18 4.85
C HIS A 175 -10.89 3.85 4.14
N SER A 176 -9.75 4.01 4.83
CA SER A 176 -8.43 3.86 4.23
C SER A 176 -7.87 2.45 4.39
N ARG A 177 -7.87 1.67 3.30
CA ARG A 177 -7.12 0.41 3.22
C ARG A 177 -5.60 0.61 3.37
N VAL A 178 -5.11 1.81 3.07
CA VAL A 178 -3.68 2.16 3.22
C VAL A 178 -3.32 2.28 4.70
N ALA A 179 -4.12 3.03 5.48
CA ALA A 179 -3.90 3.16 6.93
C ALA A 179 -3.86 1.79 7.63
N ARG A 180 -4.81 0.89 7.30
CA ARG A 180 -4.83 -0.46 7.86
C ARG A 180 -3.55 -1.23 7.54
N SER A 181 -3.15 -1.25 6.28
CA SER A 181 -1.93 -1.97 5.85
C SER A 181 -0.68 -1.37 6.48
N GLN A 182 -0.62 -0.04 6.63
CA GLN A 182 0.50 0.64 7.27
C GLN A 182 0.58 0.31 8.77
N ILE A 183 -0.54 0.35 9.49
CA ILE A 183 -0.60 -0.02 10.91
C ILE A 183 -0.08 -1.46 11.11
N HIS A 184 -0.56 -2.42 10.31
CA HIS A 184 -0.12 -3.81 10.43
C HIS A 184 1.38 -3.97 10.21
N VAL A 185 1.95 -3.40 9.14
CA VAL A 185 3.38 -3.55 8.86
C VAL A 185 4.25 -2.83 9.90
N LEU A 186 3.86 -1.65 10.38
CA LEU A 186 4.61 -0.93 11.41
C LEU A 186 4.65 -1.73 12.72
N LYS A 187 3.52 -2.32 13.13
CA LYS A 187 3.48 -3.22 14.29
C LYS A 187 4.34 -4.45 14.11
N THR A 188 4.30 -5.10 12.95
CA THR A 188 5.18 -6.23 12.63
C THR A 188 6.65 -5.84 12.73
N LEU A 189 7.00 -4.61 12.36
CA LEU A 189 8.37 -4.10 12.43
C LEU A 189 8.78 -3.58 13.81
N GLY A 190 7.85 -3.55 14.80
CA GLY A 190 8.13 -3.19 16.19
C GLY A 190 7.93 -1.71 16.51
N VAL A 191 7.15 -0.98 15.71
CA VAL A 191 6.78 0.40 16.06
C VAL A 191 5.66 0.37 17.09
N ASP A 192 5.91 0.92 18.30
CA ASP A 192 4.96 0.93 19.41
C ASP A 192 4.10 2.21 19.46
N ASP A 193 4.66 3.39 19.12
CA ASP A 193 3.93 4.65 19.13
C ASP A 193 3.36 4.96 17.72
N ILE A 194 2.19 4.38 17.45
CA ILE A 194 1.41 4.65 16.24
C ILE A 194 0.18 5.44 16.64
N ARG A 195 0.09 6.67 16.16
CA ARG A 195 -1.00 7.62 16.43
C ARG A 195 -1.88 7.76 15.21
N VAL A 196 -3.19 7.72 15.39
CA VAL A 196 -4.17 8.01 14.32
C VAL A 196 -4.96 9.26 14.70
N CYS A 197 -5.14 10.17 13.74
CA CYS A 197 -5.77 11.45 14.01
C CYS A 197 -6.76 11.86 12.93
N GLY A 198 -7.92 12.37 13.34
CA GLY A 198 -8.94 12.93 12.47
C GLY A 198 -10.27 13.15 13.19
N PRO A 199 -11.29 13.64 12.48
CA PRO A 199 -12.64 13.76 13.02
C PRO A 199 -13.17 12.43 13.57
N ARG A 200 -13.99 12.47 14.62
CA ARG A 200 -14.58 11.24 15.22
C ARG A 200 -15.35 10.38 14.20
N THR A 201 -15.92 10.99 13.18
CA THR A 201 -16.62 10.31 12.09
C THR A 201 -15.68 9.53 11.16
N LEU A 202 -14.40 9.92 11.06
CA LEU A 202 -13.38 9.31 10.20
C LEU A 202 -12.34 8.52 10.99
N VAL A 203 -12.21 8.78 12.29
CA VAL A 203 -11.33 8.06 13.22
C VAL A 203 -12.13 7.72 14.49
N PRO A 204 -13.03 6.73 14.43
CA PRO A 204 -13.78 6.31 15.61
C PRO A 204 -12.86 5.63 16.64
N GLU A 205 -13.23 5.69 17.92
CA GLU A 205 -12.48 5.10 19.04
C GLU A 205 -12.20 3.59 18.86
N THR A 206 -13.07 2.89 18.12
CA THR A 206 -12.89 1.46 17.82
C THR A 206 -11.63 1.13 17.02
N VAL A 207 -11.01 2.12 16.37
CA VAL A 207 -9.73 1.96 15.66
C VAL A 207 -8.59 1.66 16.64
N SER A 208 -8.72 2.03 17.91
CA SER A 208 -7.77 1.67 18.97
C SER A 208 -7.57 0.15 19.10
N GLY A 209 -8.57 -0.65 18.72
CA GLY A 209 -8.46 -2.12 18.67
C GLY A 209 -7.37 -2.63 17.71
N LEU A 210 -6.86 -1.80 16.81
CA LEU A 210 -5.67 -2.10 16.00
C LEU A 210 -4.36 -1.89 16.78
N GLY A 211 -4.41 -1.49 18.06
CA GLY A 211 -3.24 -1.21 18.89
C GLY A 211 -2.56 0.10 18.54
N VAL A 212 -3.35 1.13 18.28
CA VAL A 212 -2.93 2.50 17.99
C VAL A 212 -3.56 3.48 18.99
N THR A 213 -2.96 4.65 19.16
CA THR A 213 -3.53 5.73 19.99
C THR A 213 -4.35 6.67 19.13
N VAL A 214 -5.61 6.91 19.54
CA VAL A 214 -6.56 7.76 18.80
C VAL A 214 -6.47 9.20 19.30
N PHE A 215 -6.37 10.13 18.37
CA PHE A 215 -6.40 11.59 18.60
C PHE A 215 -7.47 12.25 17.75
N HIS A 216 -8.07 13.32 18.30
CA HIS A 216 -9.01 14.18 17.59
C HIS A 216 -8.53 15.66 17.51
N GLU A 217 -7.34 15.92 18.03
CA GLU A 217 -6.63 17.19 17.94
C GLU A 217 -5.29 16.94 17.26
N ILE A 218 -5.09 17.51 16.07
CA ILE A 218 -3.90 17.23 15.26
C ILE A 218 -2.62 17.69 15.96
N GLU A 219 -2.68 18.81 16.67
CA GLU A 219 -1.54 19.37 17.38
C GLU A 219 -0.99 18.38 18.42
N LYS A 220 -1.87 17.69 19.15
CA LYS A 220 -1.47 16.66 20.13
C LYS A 220 -0.91 15.40 19.44
N ALA A 221 -1.49 15.02 18.32
CA ALA A 221 -1.04 13.85 17.56
C ALA A 221 0.36 14.03 16.98
N LEU A 222 0.70 15.26 16.59
CA LEU A 222 1.98 15.58 15.92
C LEU A 222 3.14 15.82 16.87
N LEU A 223 2.90 15.98 18.18
CA LEU A 223 3.97 16.31 19.13
C LEU A 223 5.12 15.30 19.09
N GLY A 224 6.26 15.76 18.59
CA GLY A 224 7.51 15.02 18.53
C GLY A 224 7.47 13.75 17.69
N VAL A 225 6.60 13.63 16.70
CA VAL A 225 6.57 12.46 15.80
C VAL A 225 7.70 12.50 14.77
N ASP A 226 8.20 11.33 14.41
CA ASP A 226 9.30 11.14 13.45
C ASP A 226 8.78 11.00 12.02
N VAL A 227 7.51 10.54 11.87
CA VAL A 227 6.86 10.27 10.58
C VAL A 227 5.43 10.77 10.59
N ILE A 228 5.04 11.54 9.59
CA ILE A 228 3.66 11.96 9.37
C ILE A 228 3.17 11.37 8.04
N MET A 229 2.13 10.52 8.11
CA MET A 229 1.42 10.01 6.94
C MET A 229 0.08 10.75 6.81
N MET A 230 -0.04 11.57 5.78
CA MET A 230 -1.31 12.23 5.47
C MET A 230 -2.17 11.33 4.58
N LEU A 231 -3.46 11.23 4.90
CA LEU A 231 -4.42 10.44 4.14
C LEU A 231 -5.42 11.36 3.43
N ARG A 232 -5.71 11.02 2.18
CA ARG A 232 -6.75 11.69 1.39
C ARG A 232 -8.14 11.41 1.97
N LEU A 233 -9.04 12.39 1.93
CA LEU A 233 -10.47 12.17 2.13
C LEU A 233 -11.03 11.30 0.99
N GLN A 234 -11.67 10.19 1.34
CA GLN A 234 -12.17 9.19 0.38
C GLN A 234 -13.62 9.49 -0.02
N HIS A 235 -13.90 10.67 -0.59
CA HIS A 235 -15.27 11.08 -0.95
C HIS A 235 -16.04 10.03 -1.76
N GLU A 236 -15.34 9.32 -2.64
CA GLU A 236 -15.92 8.27 -3.48
C GLU A 236 -16.36 7.01 -2.72
N ARG A 237 -15.96 6.86 -1.46
CA ARG A 237 -16.29 5.71 -0.60
C ARG A 237 -17.24 6.05 0.52
N MET A 238 -17.68 7.29 0.59
CA MET A 238 -18.56 7.79 1.63
C MET A 238 -19.97 7.94 1.10
N SER A 239 -20.93 7.35 1.78
CA SER A 239 -22.37 7.58 1.57
C SER A 239 -22.89 8.48 2.68
N GLY A 240 -23.26 9.74 2.36
CA GLY A 240 -23.93 10.65 3.30
C GLY A 240 -23.16 11.93 3.63
N THR A 241 -23.83 12.85 4.32
CA THR A 241 -23.43 14.24 4.66
C THR A 241 -22.53 14.35 5.92
N LEU A 242 -21.77 13.33 6.27
CA LEU A 242 -21.02 13.27 7.54
C LEU A 242 -19.62 13.92 7.48
N LEU A 243 -19.27 14.59 6.39
CA LEU A 243 -17.97 15.21 6.24
C LEU A 243 -18.03 16.71 6.50
N PRO A 244 -17.02 17.25 7.21
CA PRO A 244 -16.74 18.68 7.16
C PRO A 244 -16.46 19.10 5.71
N SER A 245 -16.71 20.36 5.40
CA SER A 245 -16.25 20.91 4.11
C SER A 245 -14.73 20.71 3.94
N PRO A 246 -14.19 20.67 2.72
CA PRO A 246 -12.73 20.62 2.52
C PRO A 246 -11.99 21.71 3.30
N GLN A 247 -12.59 22.90 3.41
CA GLN A 247 -12.03 24.03 4.15
C GLN A 247 -12.03 23.79 5.66
N ASP A 248 -13.13 23.22 6.21
CA ASP A 248 -13.21 22.90 7.64
C ASP A 248 -12.26 21.76 7.99
N PHE A 249 -12.14 20.76 7.08
CA PHE A 249 -11.17 19.70 7.27
C PHE A 249 -9.74 20.25 7.26
N PHE A 250 -9.38 21.10 6.32
CA PHE A 250 -8.05 21.73 6.28
C PHE A 250 -7.77 22.55 7.54
N ARG A 251 -8.75 23.34 7.99
CA ARG A 251 -8.62 24.14 9.20
C ARG A 251 -8.40 23.28 10.45
N GLY A 252 -9.10 22.15 10.55
CA GLY A 252 -9.01 21.25 11.71
C GLY A 252 -7.84 20.26 11.64
N TYR A 253 -7.54 19.70 10.46
CA TYR A 253 -6.66 18.54 10.29
C TYR A 253 -5.65 18.65 9.15
N GLY A 254 -5.64 19.76 8.39
CA GLY A 254 -4.67 19.97 7.32
C GLY A 254 -3.25 20.14 7.87
N LEU A 255 -2.27 19.49 7.26
CA LEU A 255 -0.87 19.69 7.63
C LEU A 255 -0.33 21.00 7.05
N THR A 256 -0.07 21.96 7.91
CA THR A 256 0.52 23.26 7.60
C THR A 256 1.98 23.31 8.07
N GLU A 257 2.72 24.35 7.65
CA GLU A 257 4.09 24.57 8.12
C GLU A 257 4.16 24.75 9.64
N GLU A 258 3.21 25.47 10.22
CA GLU A 258 3.13 25.69 11.67
C GLU A 258 2.94 24.36 12.42
N ARG A 259 2.03 23.50 11.93
CA ARG A 259 1.79 22.19 12.51
C ARG A 259 2.98 21.26 12.34
N LEU A 260 3.70 21.36 11.22
CA LEU A 260 4.90 20.58 10.98
C LEU A 260 6.02 20.88 12.00
N LEU A 261 6.05 22.08 12.56
CA LEU A 261 7.02 22.46 13.62
C LEU A 261 6.78 21.77 14.97
N LEU A 262 5.61 21.16 15.18
CA LEU A 262 5.31 20.39 16.39
C LEU A 262 5.95 19.00 16.39
N ALA A 263 6.29 18.50 15.21
CA ALA A 263 6.95 17.21 15.02
C ALA A 263 8.46 17.31 15.29
N ASP A 264 9.14 16.17 15.21
CA ASP A 264 10.60 16.14 15.36
C ASP A 264 11.31 16.95 14.27
N ASN A 265 12.52 17.39 14.57
CA ASN A 265 13.29 18.24 13.63
C ASN A 265 13.62 17.57 12.31
N ASP A 266 13.78 16.25 12.28
CA ASP A 266 14.04 15.44 11.10
C ASP A 266 12.82 14.67 10.59
N VAL A 267 11.60 15.12 10.98
CA VAL A 267 10.35 14.49 10.56
C VAL A 267 10.25 14.36 9.04
N ILE A 268 9.75 13.21 8.59
CA ILE A 268 9.40 12.98 7.19
C ILE A 268 7.89 13.04 6.98
N VAL A 269 7.47 13.64 5.85
CA VAL A 269 6.06 13.76 5.46
C VAL A 269 5.81 12.85 4.27
N MET A 270 4.81 11.98 4.42
CA MET A 270 4.41 10.94 3.47
C MET A 270 2.96 11.11 3.04
N HIS A 271 2.63 10.60 1.86
CA HIS A 271 1.26 10.56 1.35
C HIS A 271 1.11 9.46 0.29
N PRO A 272 0.11 8.57 0.37
CA PRO A 272 -0.05 7.49 -0.62
C PRO A 272 -0.51 7.99 -2.00
N GLY A 273 -0.93 9.27 -2.07
CA GLY A 273 -1.45 9.94 -3.26
C GLY A 273 -2.79 9.37 -3.79
N PRO A 274 -3.49 10.12 -4.66
CA PRO A 274 -3.16 11.49 -5.06
C PRO A 274 -3.37 12.49 -3.92
N ILE A 275 -2.68 13.64 -3.97
CA ILE A 275 -2.80 14.70 -2.98
C ILE A 275 -3.96 15.62 -3.36
N ASN A 276 -4.78 16.01 -2.38
CA ASN A 276 -5.72 17.14 -2.50
C ASN A 276 -5.11 18.35 -1.78
N ARG A 277 -4.38 19.17 -2.53
CA ARG A 277 -3.71 20.35 -2.00
C ARG A 277 -4.70 21.35 -1.39
N GLY A 278 -4.41 21.84 -0.19
CA GLY A 278 -5.31 22.71 0.55
C GLY A 278 -6.52 21.99 1.19
N VAL A 279 -6.50 20.67 1.23
CA VAL A 279 -7.49 19.83 1.94
C VAL A 279 -6.85 19.04 3.08
N GLU A 280 -5.96 18.08 2.79
CA GLU A 280 -5.25 17.36 3.84
C GLU A 280 -3.84 17.90 4.08
N ILE A 281 -3.25 18.61 3.10
CA ILE A 281 -1.87 19.11 3.18
C ILE A 281 -1.73 20.44 2.44
N ALA A 282 -0.98 21.37 3.01
CA ALA A 282 -0.60 22.62 2.34
C ALA A 282 0.40 22.32 1.21
N SER A 283 0.33 23.08 0.11
CA SER A 283 1.24 22.92 -1.02
C SER A 283 2.71 23.11 -0.63
N SER A 284 3.00 24.08 0.24
CA SER A 284 4.35 24.35 0.75
C SER A 284 4.93 23.18 1.55
N VAL A 285 4.10 22.45 2.29
CA VAL A 285 4.53 21.24 3.00
C VAL A 285 4.70 20.08 2.05
N ALA A 286 3.75 19.86 1.09
CA ALA A 286 3.82 18.79 0.13
C ALA A 286 5.06 18.87 -0.80
N ASP A 287 5.49 20.07 -1.12
CA ASP A 287 6.66 20.35 -1.96
C ASP A 287 7.90 20.77 -1.13
N GLY A 288 7.77 20.77 0.19
CA GLY A 288 8.83 21.16 1.12
C GLY A 288 9.92 20.11 1.32
N PRO A 289 11.02 20.47 1.97
CA PRO A 289 12.22 19.61 2.10
C PRO A 289 12.01 18.38 2.97
N ARG A 290 10.98 18.33 3.80
CA ARG A 290 10.62 17.18 4.63
C ARG A 290 9.69 16.20 3.92
N SER A 291 9.19 16.55 2.72
CA SER A 291 8.30 15.71 1.93
C SER A 291 9.08 14.63 1.17
N ILE A 292 8.69 13.38 1.37
CA ILE A 292 9.23 12.24 0.62
C ILE A 292 8.20 11.62 -0.33
N ILE A 293 7.15 12.36 -0.66
CA ILE A 293 6.00 11.88 -1.45
C ILE A 293 6.41 11.44 -2.86
N LEU A 294 7.30 12.17 -3.53
CA LEU A 294 7.82 11.78 -4.85
C LEU A 294 8.80 10.60 -4.77
N PRO A 295 9.77 10.57 -3.83
CA PRO A 295 10.59 9.38 -3.58
C PRO A 295 9.77 8.10 -3.36
N GLN A 296 8.64 8.16 -2.61
CA GLN A 296 7.74 7.00 -2.45
C GLN A 296 7.30 6.41 -3.80
N VAL A 297 7.06 7.22 -4.82
CA VAL A 297 6.64 6.72 -6.14
C VAL A 297 7.76 5.88 -6.78
N THR A 298 9.01 6.33 -6.68
CA THR A 298 10.18 5.60 -7.17
C THR A 298 10.38 4.29 -6.41
N TYR A 299 10.35 4.34 -5.08
CA TYR A 299 10.48 3.17 -4.21
C TYR A 299 9.39 2.13 -4.45
N GLY A 300 8.19 2.59 -4.82
CA GLY A 300 7.08 1.70 -5.14
C GLY A 300 7.36 0.71 -6.27
N ILE A 301 8.25 1.02 -7.21
CA ILE A 301 8.63 0.09 -8.27
C ILE A 301 9.54 -1.00 -7.69
N ALA A 302 10.55 -0.63 -6.90
CA ALA A 302 11.49 -1.58 -6.29
C ALA A 302 10.79 -2.55 -5.34
N VAL A 303 9.87 -2.05 -4.48
CA VAL A 303 9.08 -2.89 -3.56
C VAL A 303 8.18 -3.87 -4.32
N ARG A 304 7.54 -3.45 -5.42
CA ARG A 304 6.72 -4.35 -6.24
C ARG A 304 7.57 -5.39 -6.97
N MET A 305 8.77 -5.03 -7.44
CA MET A 305 9.75 -6.00 -7.98
C MET A 305 10.10 -7.03 -6.91
N SER A 306 10.43 -6.59 -5.71
CA SER A 306 10.75 -7.48 -4.58
C SER A 306 9.61 -8.46 -4.27
N VAL A 307 8.39 -7.95 -4.10
CA VAL A 307 7.21 -8.80 -3.82
C VAL A 307 7.01 -9.86 -4.92
N MET A 308 7.09 -9.47 -6.19
CA MET A 308 6.95 -10.42 -7.30
C MET A 308 8.08 -11.47 -7.30
N ALA A 309 9.32 -11.06 -7.01
CA ALA A 309 10.48 -11.94 -6.94
C ALA A 309 10.38 -12.91 -5.77
N VAL A 310 9.90 -12.48 -4.60
CA VAL A 310 9.68 -13.35 -3.43
C VAL A 310 8.62 -14.40 -3.73
N LEU A 311 7.53 -14.04 -4.41
CA LEU A 311 6.44 -14.96 -4.69
C LEU A 311 6.75 -15.97 -5.82
N LEU A 312 7.46 -15.55 -6.87
CA LEU A 312 7.73 -16.39 -8.06
C LEU A 312 9.19 -16.84 -8.16
N GLY A 313 10.13 -16.11 -7.56
CA GLY A 313 11.56 -16.38 -7.68
C GLY A 313 12.07 -17.54 -6.85
N ASN A 314 11.31 -18.04 -5.87
CA ASN A 314 11.66 -19.20 -5.06
C ASN A 314 11.36 -20.55 -5.77
N SER A 315 11.05 -20.52 -7.04
CA SER A 315 10.77 -21.70 -7.89
C SER A 315 12.00 -22.15 -8.69
N LEU A 316 13.19 -21.63 -8.38
CA LEU A 316 14.46 -22.05 -8.98
C LEU A 316 15.24 -22.97 -8.06
#